data_6fec4528e6761e9a248f895cf84e35f0
#
_entry.id   6fec4528e6761e9a248f895cf84e35f0
#
_cell.length_a   1.000
_cell.length_b   1.000
_cell.length_c   1.000
_cell.angle_alpha   90.00
_cell.angle_beta   90.00
_cell.angle_gamma   90.00
#
_symmetry.space_group_name_H-M   'P 1'
#
loop_
_entity.id
_entity.type
_entity.pdbx_description
1 polymer ?
#
loop_
_entity_poly.entity_id
_entity_poly.type
_entity_poly.pdbx_seq_one_letter_code
_entity_poly.pdbx_strand_id
1 'polypeptide(L)'
;MSYRKTLFFPVPIPFKVLSIYFIGLLLLMGFWRVVFLFSNFPQLQFNHIPIYFKSFYVALRLDAVVASYFCLPVFLTIFLPNIGWTSKFYRSVFFIFMGIIAALYSFLSIADIEFYKELGTHLNILSWQPSALSREFWQFVWVEYPVIYYLLSVAVISYLWFKLLTKIIRKQKQQTSSFFSSISFF
;
A
#
# COMPACT_ATOMS: atom_id res chain seq x y z
N MET A 1 8.11 46.93 8.67
CA MET A 1 8.47 45.49 8.54
C MET A 1 7.21 44.68 8.80
N SER A 2 6.59 44.18 7.71
CA SER A 2 5.33 43.45 7.79
C SER A 2 5.61 41.97 8.04
N TYR A 3 5.31 41.49 9.24
CA TYR A 3 5.32 40.06 9.55
C TYR A 3 4.14 39.38 8.81
N ARG A 4 4.42 38.74 7.68
CA ARG A 4 3.50 37.74 7.11
C ARG A 4 3.43 36.54 8.07
N LYS A 5 2.48 36.55 9.00
CA LYS A 5 2.04 35.36 9.71
C LYS A 5 1.43 34.41 8.65
N THR A 6 2.22 33.46 8.15
CA THR A 6 1.69 32.34 7.41
C THR A 6 0.78 31.56 8.37
N LEU A 7 -0.52 31.68 8.16
CA LEU A 7 -1.54 30.90 8.85
C LEU A 7 -1.43 29.43 8.44
N PHE A 8 -0.40 28.73 8.91
CA PHE A 8 -0.32 27.28 8.85
C PHE A 8 -1.24 26.73 9.95
N PHE A 9 -2.47 26.38 9.60
CA PHE A 9 -3.30 25.56 10.45
C PHE A 9 -2.58 24.22 10.68
N PRO A 10 -2.24 23.85 11.92
CA PRO A 10 -1.56 22.59 12.17
C PRO A 10 -2.51 21.44 11.86
N VAL A 11 -2.25 20.73 10.75
CA VAL A 11 -3.05 19.55 10.38
C VAL A 11 -2.98 18.53 11.52
N PRO A 12 -4.11 18.04 12.03
CA PRO A 12 -4.14 17.05 13.10
C PRO A 12 -3.31 15.81 12.78
N ILE A 13 -2.63 15.25 13.78
CA ILE A 13 -1.74 14.08 13.63
C ILE A 13 -2.40 12.91 12.89
N PRO A 14 -3.66 12.52 13.17
CA PRO A 14 -4.30 11.41 12.47
C PRO A 14 -4.42 11.64 10.96
N PHE A 15 -4.72 12.86 10.52
CA PHE A 15 -4.77 13.17 9.09
C PHE A 15 -3.40 13.10 8.41
N LYS A 16 -2.34 13.53 9.08
CA LYS A 16 -0.97 13.37 8.57
C LYS A 16 -0.61 11.90 8.40
N VAL A 17 -0.92 11.08 9.39
CA VAL A 17 -0.67 9.65 9.36
C VAL A 17 -1.46 8.97 8.24
N LEU A 18 -2.72 9.33 8.08
CA LEU A 18 -3.58 8.81 7.01
C LEU A 18 -3.02 9.17 5.62
N SER A 19 -2.57 10.43 5.44
CA SER A 19 -1.96 10.87 4.17
C SER A 19 -0.66 10.13 3.87
N ILE A 20 0.19 9.92 4.88
CA ILE A 20 1.43 9.14 4.71
C ILE A 20 1.11 7.69 4.32
N TYR A 21 0.09 7.12 4.94
CA TYR A 21 -0.36 5.77 4.61
C TYR A 21 -0.90 5.68 3.20
N PHE A 22 -1.74 6.60 2.79
CA PHE A 22 -2.29 6.68 1.44
C PHE A 22 -1.17 6.76 0.38
N ILE A 23 -0.22 7.67 0.57
CA ILE A 23 0.94 7.80 -0.32
C ILE A 23 1.79 6.52 -0.30
N GLY A 24 1.99 5.94 0.89
CA GLY A 24 2.71 4.68 1.04
C GLY A 24 2.06 3.53 0.28
N LEU A 25 0.73 3.42 0.31
CA LEU A 25 0.00 2.42 -0.49
C LEU A 25 0.18 2.66 -1.99
N LEU A 26 0.07 3.90 -2.45
CA LEU A 26 0.29 4.22 -3.87
C LEU A 26 1.71 3.85 -4.33
N LEU A 27 2.72 4.10 -3.49
CA LEU A 27 4.10 3.72 -3.78
C LEU A 27 4.28 2.19 -3.82
N LEU A 28 3.63 1.45 -2.91
CA LEU A 28 3.65 -0.01 -2.91
C LEU A 28 2.99 -0.58 -4.18
N MET A 29 1.83 -0.05 -4.55
CA MET A 29 1.11 -0.42 -5.77
C MET A 29 1.94 -0.12 -7.02
N GLY A 30 2.53 1.07 -7.09
CA GLY A 30 3.43 1.47 -8.17
C GLY A 30 4.67 0.58 -8.25
N PHE A 31 5.28 0.22 -7.12
CA PHE A 31 6.41 -0.72 -7.07
C PHE A 31 6.05 -2.06 -7.71
N TRP A 32 4.92 -2.67 -7.35
CA TRP A 32 4.49 -3.94 -7.92
C TRP A 32 4.18 -3.87 -9.40
N ARG A 33 3.69 -2.73 -9.91
CA ARG A 33 3.52 -2.50 -11.35
C ARG A 33 4.86 -2.48 -12.09
N VAL A 34 5.86 -1.84 -11.50
CA VAL A 34 7.21 -1.83 -12.06
C VAL A 34 7.78 -3.25 -12.09
N VAL A 35 7.62 -4.02 -11.01
CA VAL A 35 8.02 -5.44 -10.95
C VAL A 35 7.30 -6.26 -12.03
N PHE A 36 5.99 -6.06 -12.20
CA PHE A 36 5.20 -6.71 -13.25
C PHE A 36 5.76 -6.43 -14.65
N LEU A 37 6.06 -5.16 -14.97
CA LEU A 37 6.64 -4.77 -16.26
C LEU A 37 8.00 -5.44 -16.49
N PHE A 38 8.87 -5.45 -15.49
CA PHE A 38 10.18 -6.10 -15.60
C PHE A 38 10.07 -7.62 -15.75
N SER A 39 9.13 -8.25 -15.05
CA SER A 39 8.91 -9.71 -15.13
C SER A 39 8.40 -10.16 -16.50
N ASN A 40 7.71 -9.26 -17.22
CA ASN A 40 7.13 -9.52 -18.54
C ASN A 40 7.85 -8.76 -19.65
N PHE A 41 9.08 -8.26 -19.39
CA PHE A 41 9.86 -7.44 -20.31
C PHE A 41 10.07 -8.07 -21.72
N PRO A 42 10.30 -9.38 -21.88
CA PRO A 42 10.47 -10.00 -23.21
C PRO A 42 9.23 -9.86 -24.12
N GLN A 43 8.06 -9.65 -23.54
CA GLN A 43 6.80 -9.50 -24.29
C GLN A 43 6.50 -8.02 -24.66
N LEU A 44 7.31 -7.06 -24.15
CA LEU A 44 7.12 -5.64 -24.38
C LEU A 44 7.66 -5.23 -25.75
N GLN A 45 6.79 -4.60 -26.54
CA GLN A 45 7.18 -4.02 -27.82
C GLN A 45 7.56 -2.54 -27.63
N PHE A 46 8.82 -2.20 -27.88
CA PHE A 46 9.34 -0.83 -27.70
C PHE A 46 8.65 0.24 -28.56
N ASN A 47 7.99 -0.14 -29.65
CA ASN A 47 7.25 0.78 -30.50
C ASN A 47 6.00 1.38 -29.83
N HIS A 48 5.61 0.90 -28.65
CA HIS A 48 4.39 1.29 -27.94
C HIS A 48 4.63 2.06 -26.64
N ILE A 49 5.81 2.68 -26.47
CA ILE A 49 6.16 3.47 -25.26
C ILE A 49 5.07 4.45 -24.83
N PRO A 50 4.43 5.25 -25.71
CA PRO A 50 3.37 6.17 -25.30
C PRO A 50 2.16 5.47 -24.70
N ILE A 51 1.86 4.24 -25.16
CA ILE A 51 0.75 3.43 -24.65
C ILE A 51 1.05 2.98 -23.22
N TYR A 52 2.31 2.60 -22.92
CA TYR A 52 2.71 2.21 -21.57
C TYR A 52 2.59 3.36 -20.57
N PHE A 53 2.98 4.59 -20.96
CA PHE A 53 2.79 5.77 -20.10
C PHE A 53 1.31 6.07 -19.85
N LYS A 54 0.46 5.99 -20.88
CA LYS A 54 -0.99 6.16 -20.73
C LYS A 54 -1.60 5.10 -19.83
N SER A 55 -1.19 3.85 -20.00
CA SER A 55 -1.63 2.72 -19.15
C SER A 55 -1.22 2.92 -17.70
N PHE A 56 0.03 3.37 -17.46
CA PHE A 56 0.53 3.66 -16.12
C PHE A 56 -0.27 4.79 -15.44
N TYR A 57 -0.61 5.85 -16.19
CA TYR A 57 -1.44 6.94 -15.67
C TYR A 57 -2.86 6.47 -15.29
N VAL A 58 -3.51 5.70 -16.17
CA VAL A 58 -4.84 5.12 -15.88
C VAL A 58 -4.77 4.21 -14.67
N ALA A 59 -3.74 3.39 -14.60
CA ALA A 59 -3.48 2.48 -13.49
C ALA A 59 -3.31 3.23 -12.16
N LEU A 60 -2.55 4.33 -12.14
CA LEU A 60 -2.36 5.17 -10.96
C LEU A 60 -3.70 5.73 -10.44
N ARG A 61 -4.62 6.12 -11.34
CA ARG A 61 -5.97 6.56 -10.96
C ARG A 61 -6.75 5.44 -10.26
N LEU A 62 -6.70 4.23 -10.81
CA LEU A 62 -7.37 3.06 -10.20
C LEU A 62 -6.75 2.72 -8.84
N ASP A 63 -5.43 2.76 -8.73
CA ASP A 63 -4.72 2.54 -7.47
C ASP A 63 -5.11 3.58 -6.41
N ALA A 64 -5.29 4.84 -6.81
CA ALA A 64 -5.74 5.89 -5.90
C ALA A 64 -7.16 5.62 -5.37
N VAL A 65 -8.06 5.09 -6.21
CA VAL A 65 -9.40 4.68 -5.78
C VAL A 65 -9.32 3.53 -4.78
N VAL A 66 -8.55 2.48 -5.09
CA VAL A 66 -8.38 1.31 -4.20
C VAL A 66 -7.74 1.73 -2.87
N ALA A 67 -6.67 2.55 -2.91
CA ALA A 67 -6.04 3.08 -1.71
C ALA A 67 -7.01 3.93 -0.86
N SER A 68 -7.91 4.69 -1.49
CA SER A 68 -8.95 5.46 -0.79
C SER A 68 -9.91 4.55 -0.05
N TYR A 69 -10.34 3.45 -0.66
CA TYR A 69 -11.20 2.46 0.02
C TYR A 69 -10.50 1.84 1.25
N PHE A 70 -9.21 1.52 1.15
CA PHE A 70 -8.46 1.02 2.31
C PHE A 70 -8.23 2.08 3.39
N CYS A 71 -8.19 3.35 3.03
CA CYS A 71 -8.10 4.45 3.99
C CYS A 71 -9.44 4.79 4.65
N LEU A 72 -10.57 4.46 4.03
CA LEU A 72 -11.90 4.85 4.48
C LEU A 72 -12.25 4.37 5.89
N PRO A 73 -12.04 3.10 6.29
CA PRO A 73 -12.32 2.65 7.66
C PRO A 73 -11.53 3.46 8.70
N VAL A 74 -10.26 3.76 8.40
CA VAL A 74 -9.41 4.56 9.28
C VAL A 74 -9.86 6.00 9.35
N PHE A 75 -10.24 6.58 8.21
CA PHE A 75 -10.79 7.94 8.14
C PHE A 75 -12.05 8.08 9.00
N LEU A 76 -12.96 7.13 8.91
CA LEU A 76 -14.20 7.14 9.69
C LEU A 76 -13.92 7.10 11.21
N THR A 77 -12.92 6.35 11.65
CA THR A 77 -12.56 6.26 13.07
C THR A 77 -12.01 7.57 13.64
N ILE A 78 -11.52 8.50 12.81
CA ILE A 78 -11.03 9.82 13.25
C ILE A 78 -12.18 10.66 13.83
N PHE A 79 -13.40 10.45 13.34
CA PHE A 79 -14.60 11.20 13.77
C PHE A 79 -15.31 10.57 14.94
N LEU A 80 -14.95 9.35 15.38
CA LEU A 80 -15.60 8.70 16.51
C LEU A 80 -15.10 9.30 17.84
N PRO A 81 -15.99 9.86 18.67
CA PRO A 81 -15.64 10.30 20.01
C PRO A 81 -15.15 9.07 20.81
N ASN A 82 -14.17 9.25 21.67
CA ASN A 82 -13.57 8.22 22.54
C ASN A 82 -12.65 7.17 21.86
N ILE A 83 -12.59 7.07 20.53
CA ILE A 83 -11.61 6.26 19.81
C ILE A 83 -10.49 7.19 19.35
N GLY A 84 -9.64 7.59 20.29
CA GLY A 84 -8.61 8.58 19.99
C GLY A 84 -7.30 7.94 19.54
N TRP A 85 -6.58 8.64 18.67
CA TRP A 85 -5.18 8.34 18.30
C TRP A 85 -4.22 8.26 19.51
N THR A 86 -4.65 8.75 20.67
CA THR A 86 -3.96 8.66 21.97
C THR A 86 -3.92 7.23 22.50
N SER A 87 -4.94 6.41 22.22
CA SER A 87 -4.99 5.01 22.66
C SER A 87 -3.90 4.17 22.01
N LYS A 88 -3.13 3.43 22.86
CA LYS A 88 -2.14 2.46 22.38
C LYS A 88 -2.78 1.32 21.60
N PHE A 89 -3.95 0.86 22.05
CA PHE A 89 -4.71 -0.21 21.40
C PHE A 89 -5.13 0.18 19.98
N TYR A 90 -5.76 1.34 19.82
CA TYR A 90 -6.17 1.84 18.51
C TYR A 90 -5.00 1.93 17.52
N ARG A 91 -3.85 2.47 17.96
CA ARG A 91 -2.65 2.55 17.11
C ARG A 91 -2.14 1.17 16.71
N SER A 92 -2.17 0.20 17.63
CA SER A 92 -1.73 -1.18 17.34
C SER A 92 -2.63 -1.81 16.29
N VAL A 93 -3.95 -1.73 16.46
CA VAL A 93 -4.93 -2.25 15.50
C VAL A 93 -4.75 -1.60 14.13
N PHE A 94 -4.56 -0.29 14.08
CA PHE A 94 -4.30 0.45 12.86
C PHE A 94 -3.05 -0.08 12.14
N PHE A 95 -1.93 -0.24 12.84
CA PHE A 95 -0.70 -0.74 12.23
C PHE A 95 -0.81 -2.20 11.77
N ILE A 96 -1.50 -3.05 12.51
CA ILE A 96 -1.78 -4.43 12.10
C ILE A 96 -2.62 -4.44 10.81
N PHE A 97 -3.69 -3.67 10.77
CA PHE A 97 -4.55 -3.53 9.60
C PHE A 97 -3.77 -3.08 8.37
N MET A 98 -2.92 -2.06 8.51
CA MET A 98 -2.03 -1.60 7.45
C MET A 98 -1.09 -2.69 6.95
N GLY A 99 -0.49 -3.44 7.87
CA GLY A 99 0.41 -4.56 7.53
C GLY A 99 -0.30 -5.67 6.77
N ILE A 100 -1.50 -6.03 7.19
CA ILE A 100 -2.33 -7.04 6.52
C ILE A 100 -2.66 -6.61 5.08
N ILE A 101 -3.10 -5.37 4.87
CA ILE A 101 -3.41 -4.85 3.52
C ILE A 101 -2.17 -4.89 2.62
N ALA A 102 -1.01 -4.46 3.13
CA ALA A 102 0.22 -4.50 2.35
C ALA A 102 0.62 -5.93 1.97
N ALA A 103 0.48 -6.89 2.89
CA ALA A 103 0.77 -8.29 2.64
C ALA A 103 -0.20 -8.92 1.62
N LEU A 104 -1.50 -8.68 1.78
CA LEU A 104 -2.52 -9.16 0.86
C LEU A 104 -2.32 -8.59 -0.55
N TYR A 105 -2.07 -7.28 -0.66
CA TYR A 105 -1.82 -6.67 -1.96
C TYR A 105 -0.55 -7.22 -2.61
N SER A 106 0.53 -7.38 -1.85
CA SER A 106 1.78 -7.95 -2.36
C SER A 106 1.61 -9.41 -2.81
N PHE A 107 0.85 -10.21 -2.05
CA PHE A 107 0.54 -11.58 -2.42
C PHE A 107 -0.26 -11.64 -3.73
N LEU A 108 -1.33 -10.85 -3.85
CA LEU A 108 -2.14 -10.79 -5.07
C LEU A 108 -1.33 -10.31 -6.27
N SER A 109 -0.40 -9.37 -6.08
CA SER A 109 0.45 -8.88 -7.16
C SER A 109 1.41 -9.94 -7.67
N ILE A 110 1.99 -10.77 -6.79
CA ILE A 110 2.83 -11.91 -7.20
C ILE A 110 1.98 -12.94 -7.95
N ALA A 111 0.81 -13.27 -7.42
CA ALA A 111 -0.09 -14.21 -8.07
C ALA A 111 -0.51 -13.72 -9.47
N ASP A 112 -0.77 -12.41 -9.63
CA ASP A 112 -1.11 -11.82 -10.93
C ASP A 112 0.06 -11.89 -11.93
N ILE A 113 1.31 -11.71 -11.47
CA ILE A 113 2.51 -11.83 -12.32
C ILE A 113 2.63 -13.26 -12.88
N GLU A 114 2.50 -14.27 -12.01
CA GLU A 114 2.63 -15.66 -12.45
C GLU A 114 1.43 -16.08 -13.32
N PHE A 115 0.24 -15.67 -12.96
CA PHE A 115 -0.96 -15.92 -13.74
C PHE A 115 -0.85 -15.32 -15.15
N TYR A 116 -0.31 -14.11 -15.26
CA TYR A 116 -0.11 -13.45 -16.55
C TYR A 116 0.92 -14.16 -17.43
N LYS A 117 1.99 -14.69 -16.84
CA LYS A 117 3.00 -15.47 -17.59
C LYS A 117 2.41 -16.72 -18.24
N GLU A 118 1.49 -17.41 -17.52
CA GLU A 118 0.89 -18.65 -17.98
C GLU A 118 -0.26 -18.44 -18.97
N LEU A 119 -1.12 -17.48 -18.72
CA LEU A 119 -2.39 -17.32 -19.43
C LEU A 119 -2.45 -16.07 -20.32
N GLY A 120 -1.46 -15.17 -20.25
CA GLY A 120 -1.45 -13.92 -20.99
C GLY A 120 -2.52 -12.91 -20.59
N THR A 121 -3.23 -13.15 -19.49
CA THR A 121 -4.29 -12.29 -18.96
C THR A 121 -4.09 -12.01 -17.47
N HIS A 122 -4.56 -10.84 -17.01
CA HIS A 122 -4.54 -10.50 -15.60
C HIS A 122 -5.52 -11.35 -14.78
N LEU A 123 -5.17 -11.56 -13.51
CA LEU A 123 -6.03 -12.20 -12.54
C LEU A 123 -7.35 -11.43 -12.45
N ASN A 124 -8.47 -12.10 -12.72
CA ASN A 124 -9.81 -11.51 -12.70
C ASN A 124 -10.79 -12.42 -11.94
N ILE A 125 -12.03 -11.98 -11.79
CA ILE A 125 -13.05 -12.74 -11.05
C ILE A 125 -13.34 -14.11 -11.66
N LEU A 126 -13.14 -14.27 -12.97
CA LEU A 126 -13.34 -15.55 -13.67
C LEU A 126 -12.25 -16.58 -13.31
N SER A 127 -11.09 -16.11 -12.85
CA SER A 127 -10.00 -16.97 -12.36
C SER A 127 -10.35 -17.66 -11.03
N TRP A 128 -11.36 -17.14 -10.30
CA TRP A 128 -11.87 -17.69 -9.05
C TRP A 128 -13.05 -18.65 -9.27
N GLN A 129 -13.00 -19.47 -10.30
CA GLN A 129 -14.00 -20.50 -10.50
C GLN A 129 -13.91 -21.59 -9.40
N PRO A 130 -14.98 -22.37 -9.18
CA PRO A 130 -14.97 -23.45 -8.18
C PRO A 130 -13.82 -24.44 -8.33
N SER A 131 -13.31 -24.63 -9.55
CA SER A 131 -12.11 -25.43 -9.84
C SER A 131 -10.84 -24.91 -9.14
N ALA A 132 -10.73 -23.60 -8.91
CA ALA A 132 -9.59 -23.01 -8.19
C ALA A 132 -9.56 -23.37 -6.68
N LEU A 133 -10.64 -23.92 -6.14
CA LEU A 133 -10.73 -24.41 -4.77
C LEU A 133 -10.51 -25.92 -4.68
N SER A 134 -10.26 -26.61 -5.80
CA SER A 134 -10.03 -28.04 -5.80
C SER A 134 -8.68 -28.40 -5.18
N ARG A 135 -8.61 -29.59 -4.57
CA ARG A 135 -7.37 -30.10 -3.99
C ARG A 135 -6.27 -30.27 -5.02
N GLU A 136 -6.65 -30.66 -6.24
CA GLU A 136 -5.76 -30.88 -7.38
C GLU A 136 -5.09 -29.55 -7.79
N PHE A 137 -5.86 -28.46 -7.82
CA PHE A 137 -5.33 -27.13 -8.11
C PHE A 137 -4.24 -26.70 -7.10
N TRP A 138 -4.49 -26.89 -5.81
CA TRP A 138 -3.50 -26.55 -4.78
C TRP A 138 -2.26 -27.45 -4.83
N GLN A 139 -2.42 -28.72 -5.15
CA GLN A 139 -1.28 -29.61 -5.35
C GLN A 139 -0.46 -29.18 -6.55
N PHE A 140 -1.09 -28.81 -7.67
CA PHE A 140 -0.42 -28.26 -8.84
C PHE A 140 0.38 -26.99 -8.48
N VAL A 141 -0.24 -26.03 -7.79
CA VAL A 141 0.43 -24.79 -7.38
C VAL A 141 1.68 -25.08 -6.52
N TRP A 142 1.61 -26.04 -5.61
CA TRP A 142 2.76 -26.38 -4.76
C TRP A 142 3.90 -27.06 -5.54
N VAL A 143 3.61 -27.83 -6.56
CA VAL A 143 4.60 -28.59 -7.32
C VAL A 143 5.26 -27.71 -8.39
N GLU A 144 4.47 -26.92 -9.11
CA GLU A 144 4.96 -26.14 -10.28
C GLU A 144 5.59 -24.80 -9.88
N TYR A 145 5.13 -24.19 -8.76
CA TYR A 145 5.60 -22.87 -8.37
C TYR A 145 6.42 -22.88 -7.09
N PRO A 146 7.47 -22.05 -7.00
CA PRO A 146 8.29 -21.93 -5.79
C PRO A 146 7.55 -21.11 -4.71
N VAL A 147 6.41 -21.61 -4.22
CA VAL A 147 5.47 -20.91 -3.31
C VAL A 147 6.18 -20.36 -2.07
N ILE A 148 7.14 -21.13 -1.51
CA ILE A 148 7.90 -20.71 -0.32
C ILE A 148 8.68 -19.42 -0.59
N TYR A 149 9.34 -19.29 -1.75
CA TYR A 149 10.09 -18.08 -2.10
C TYR A 149 9.14 -16.89 -2.31
N TYR A 150 7.95 -17.11 -2.87
CA TYR A 150 6.95 -16.06 -3.02
C TYR A 150 6.43 -15.59 -1.67
N LEU A 151 6.10 -16.49 -0.77
CA LEU A 151 5.67 -16.13 0.60
C LEU A 151 6.76 -15.39 1.37
N LEU A 152 8.02 -15.81 1.25
CA LEU A 152 9.15 -15.09 1.82
C LEU A 152 9.29 -13.69 1.24
N SER A 153 9.16 -13.53 -0.08
CA SER A 153 9.21 -12.23 -0.75
C SER A 153 8.10 -11.30 -0.26
N VAL A 154 6.86 -11.81 -0.15
CA VAL A 154 5.73 -11.05 0.43
C VAL A 154 6.05 -10.62 1.85
N ALA A 155 6.55 -11.52 2.69
CA ALA A 155 6.87 -11.22 4.08
C ALA A 155 7.97 -10.15 4.19
N VAL A 156 9.06 -10.27 3.41
CA VAL A 156 10.17 -9.31 3.42
C VAL A 156 9.72 -7.94 2.91
N ILE A 157 9.02 -7.87 1.77
CA ILE A 157 8.58 -6.60 1.18
C ILE A 157 7.58 -5.91 2.11
N SER A 158 6.60 -6.64 2.64
CA SER A 158 5.61 -6.10 3.56
C SER A 158 6.25 -5.63 4.86
N TYR A 159 7.24 -6.35 5.39
CA TYR A 159 7.99 -5.96 6.58
C TYR A 159 8.80 -4.68 6.35
N LEU A 160 9.54 -4.61 5.23
CA LEU A 160 10.34 -3.42 4.89
C LEU A 160 9.44 -2.20 4.70
N TRP A 161 8.35 -2.34 3.97
CA TRP A 161 7.37 -1.28 3.76
C TRP A 161 6.77 -0.80 5.09
N PHE A 162 6.34 -1.73 5.94
CA PHE A 162 5.82 -1.42 7.27
C PHE A 162 6.85 -0.69 8.13
N LYS A 163 8.11 -1.15 8.15
CA LYS A 163 9.21 -0.52 8.89
C LYS A 163 9.49 0.90 8.40
N LEU A 164 9.48 1.11 7.09
CA LEU A 164 9.67 2.44 6.50
C LEU A 164 8.55 3.40 6.90
N LEU A 165 7.30 3.00 6.76
CA LEU A 165 6.15 3.84 7.13
C LEU A 165 6.13 4.15 8.62
N THR A 166 6.34 3.17 9.48
CA THR A 166 6.38 3.41 10.93
C THR A 166 7.49 4.36 11.33
N LYS A 167 8.67 4.28 10.68
CA LYS A 167 9.79 5.21 10.90
C LYS A 167 9.41 6.65 10.52
N ILE A 168 8.77 6.84 9.36
CA ILE A 168 8.33 8.16 8.88
C ILE A 168 7.28 8.75 9.83
N ILE A 169 6.30 7.96 10.23
CA ILE A 169 5.23 8.39 11.14
C ILE A 169 5.79 8.79 12.52
N ARG A 170 6.71 7.99 13.06
CA ARG A 170 7.36 8.30 14.36
C ARG A 170 8.16 9.60 14.30
N LYS A 171 8.90 9.84 13.22
CA LYS A 171 9.69 11.06 13.02
C LYS A 171 8.79 12.31 13.00
N GLN A 172 7.66 12.25 12.34
CA GLN A 172 6.70 13.37 12.32
C GLN A 172 6.11 13.68 13.69
N LYS A 173 5.85 12.67 14.51
CA LYS A 173 5.36 12.87 15.87
C LYS A 173 6.37 13.64 16.74
N GLN A 174 7.65 13.35 16.62
CA GLN A 174 8.71 14.05 17.38
C GLN A 174 8.83 15.51 16.98
N GLN A 175 8.76 15.83 15.68
CA GLN A 175 8.82 17.22 15.20
C GLN A 175 7.64 18.05 15.70
N THR A 176 6.44 17.50 15.74
CA THR A 176 5.25 18.21 16.22
C THR A 176 5.33 18.48 17.73
N SER A 177 5.85 17.57 18.54
CA SER A 177 6.01 17.76 19.99
C SER A 177 7.07 18.82 20.32
N SER A 178 8.18 18.85 19.58
CA SER A 178 9.22 19.87 19.75
C SER A 178 8.72 21.26 19.40
N PHE A 179 7.90 21.40 18.35
CA PHE A 179 7.32 22.69 17.97
C PHE A 179 6.35 23.24 19.04
N PHE A 180 5.51 22.40 19.63
CA PHE A 180 4.61 22.82 20.73
C PHE A 180 5.37 23.15 22.01
N SER A 181 6.43 22.44 22.35
CA SER A 181 7.26 22.78 23.53
C SER A 181 7.98 24.11 23.38
N SER A 182 8.37 24.49 22.16
CA SER A 182 9.01 25.79 21.88
C SER A 182 8.03 26.97 21.94
N ILE A 183 6.73 26.74 21.73
CA ILE A 183 5.71 27.80 21.81
C ILE A 183 5.22 28.02 23.25
N SER A 184 5.33 27.03 24.14
CA SER A 184 4.92 27.17 25.55
C SER A 184 5.95 27.90 26.43
N PHE A 185 7.08 28.32 25.88
CA PHE A 185 8.13 29.11 26.57
C PHE A 185 8.08 30.61 26.23
N PHE A 186 7.06 31.08 25.53
CA PHE A 186 6.77 32.50 25.33
C PHE A 186 5.34 32.79 25.84
#